data_7763e5574c853aa037ff7db3be89d416
#
_entry.id   7763e5574c853aa037ff7db3be89d416
#
_cell.length_a   1.000
_cell.length_b   1.000
_cell.length_c   1.000
_cell.angle_alpha   90.00
_cell.angle_beta   90.00
_cell.angle_gamma   90.00
#
_symmetry.space_group_name_H-M   'P 1'
#
loop_
_entity.id
_entity.type
_entity.pdbx_description
1 polymer ?
#
loop_
_entity_poly.entity_id
_entity_poly.type
_entity_poly.pdbx_seq_one_letter_code
_entity_poly.pdbx_strand_id
1 'polypeptide(L)'
;MGEHYDVIVVGVGSMGASACYHLAKRGAKVLGLDSQPVPNTNSSYNGNTRVIRLTYQEHPDYVPLLKDAYRLWEKIEQEAKEKLFHKTGVLYMGFPDGNAIKGVKLASKKHNLSYSNLTHDDLTKQFPQFTLPDGMVGALEPNGGYLLSENI
;
A
#
# COMPACT_ATOMS: atom_id res chain seq x y z
N MET A 1 -30.50 -31.47 0.42
CA MET A 1 -29.00 -31.69 0.43
C MET A 1 -28.36 -30.36 0.82
N GLY A 2 -27.51 -30.36 1.87
CA GLY A 2 -26.80 -29.12 2.24
C GLY A 2 -25.75 -28.75 1.18
N GLU A 3 -25.54 -27.45 1.01
CA GLU A 3 -24.44 -27.01 0.17
C GLU A 3 -23.11 -27.37 0.83
N HIS A 4 -22.16 -27.85 0.04
CA HIS A 4 -20.81 -28.18 0.48
C HIS A 4 -19.84 -27.15 -0.05
N TYR A 5 -18.93 -26.67 0.78
CA TYR A 5 -17.86 -25.74 0.45
C TYR A 5 -16.51 -26.36 0.82
N ASP A 6 -15.51 -26.12 -0.01
CA ASP A 6 -14.14 -26.57 0.24
C ASP A 6 -13.45 -25.71 1.30
N VAL A 7 -13.76 -24.40 1.32
CA VAL A 7 -13.17 -23.41 2.24
C VAL A 7 -14.23 -22.42 2.69
N ILE A 8 -14.19 -22.09 3.97
CA ILE A 8 -14.96 -20.98 4.55
C ILE A 8 -13.98 -19.90 5.02
N VAL A 9 -14.14 -18.69 4.52
CA VAL A 9 -13.36 -17.51 4.92
C VAL A 9 -14.21 -16.64 5.84
N VAL A 10 -13.79 -16.48 7.09
CA VAL A 10 -14.47 -15.65 8.08
C VAL A 10 -13.82 -14.27 8.14
N GLY A 11 -14.60 -13.24 7.82
CA GLY A 11 -14.13 -11.87 7.63
C GLY A 11 -13.74 -11.60 6.16
N VAL A 12 -14.57 -10.83 5.44
CA VAL A 12 -14.37 -10.51 4.02
C VAL A 12 -13.97 -9.03 3.86
N GLY A 13 -13.02 -8.58 4.67
CA GLY A 13 -12.26 -7.34 4.43
C GLY A 13 -11.19 -7.56 3.35
N SER A 14 -10.22 -6.65 3.22
CA SER A 14 -9.17 -6.73 2.18
C SER A 14 -8.43 -8.08 2.13
N MET A 15 -8.09 -8.63 3.28
CA MET A 15 -7.39 -9.93 3.38
C MET A 15 -8.31 -11.09 3.03
N GLY A 16 -9.52 -11.12 3.57
CA GLY A 16 -10.49 -12.19 3.30
C GLY A 16 -11.01 -12.18 1.87
N ALA A 17 -11.26 -11.01 1.31
CA ALA A 17 -11.65 -10.86 -0.11
C ALA A 17 -10.54 -11.38 -1.04
N SER A 18 -9.29 -11.02 -0.77
CA SER A 18 -8.13 -11.54 -1.51
C SER A 18 -8.02 -13.06 -1.40
N ALA A 19 -8.22 -13.62 -0.19
CA ALA A 19 -8.23 -15.07 0.01
C ALA A 19 -9.35 -15.75 -0.79
N CYS A 20 -10.59 -15.24 -0.72
CA CYS A 20 -11.72 -15.75 -1.48
C CYS A 20 -11.43 -15.74 -2.99
N TYR A 21 -10.93 -14.61 -3.51
CA TYR A 21 -10.57 -14.47 -4.93
C TYR A 21 -9.54 -15.51 -5.36
N HIS A 22 -8.43 -15.63 -4.65
CA HIS A 22 -7.36 -16.54 -5.03
C HIS A 22 -7.73 -18.02 -4.88
N LEU A 23 -8.54 -18.38 -3.88
CA LEU A 23 -9.05 -19.74 -3.70
C LEU A 23 -10.04 -20.09 -4.82
N ALA A 24 -11.00 -19.22 -5.12
CA ALA A 24 -11.94 -19.41 -6.21
C ALA A 24 -11.21 -19.54 -7.56
N LYS A 25 -10.20 -18.71 -7.81
CA LYS A 25 -9.37 -18.76 -9.02
C LYS A 25 -8.59 -20.09 -9.17
N ARG A 26 -8.35 -20.81 -8.06
CA ARG A 26 -7.76 -22.15 -8.03
C ARG A 26 -8.80 -23.26 -8.16
N GLY A 27 -10.07 -22.93 -8.32
CA GLY A 27 -11.17 -23.89 -8.51
C GLY A 27 -11.85 -24.35 -7.22
N ALA A 28 -11.49 -23.81 -6.05
CA ALA A 28 -12.16 -24.13 -4.80
C ALA A 28 -13.57 -23.50 -4.74
N LYS A 29 -14.55 -24.23 -4.21
CA LYS A 29 -15.87 -23.68 -3.85
C LYS A 29 -15.74 -22.98 -2.49
N VAL A 30 -15.72 -21.65 -2.52
CA VAL A 30 -15.45 -20.81 -1.35
C VAL A 30 -16.72 -20.13 -0.85
N LEU A 31 -16.91 -20.12 0.48
CA LEU A 31 -17.91 -19.33 1.17
C LEU A 31 -17.22 -18.22 1.98
N GLY A 32 -17.50 -16.95 1.66
CA GLY A 32 -17.10 -15.81 2.50
C GLY A 32 -18.21 -15.47 3.48
N LEU A 33 -17.86 -15.31 4.75
CA LEU A 33 -18.77 -14.90 5.82
C LEU A 33 -18.28 -13.59 6.43
N ASP A 34 -19.15 -12.60 6.54
CA ASP A 34 -18.87 -11.35 7.24
C ASP A 34 -20.07 -10.94 8.09
N SER A 35 -19.81 -10.20 9.15
CA SER A 35 -20.86 -9.63 10.03
C SER A 35 -21.58 -8.45 9.40
N GLN A 36 -21.02 -7.87 8.32
CA GLN A 36 -21.54 -6.72 7.61
C GLN A 36 -21.65 -7.04 6.11
N PRO A 37 -22.50 -6.31 5.36
CA PRO A 37 -22.49 -6.36 3.91
C PRO A 37 -21.08 -6.08 3.35
N VAL A 38 -20.73 -6.71 2.23
CA VAL A 38 -19.42 -6.52 1.58
C VAL A 38 -19.65 -5.81 0.24
N PRO A 39 -18.98 -4.67 -0.02
CA PRO A 39 -18.06 -3.91 0.87
C PRO A 39 -18.80 -3.15 1.99
N ASN A 40 -18.06 -2.76 3.03
CA ASN A 40 -18.61 -1.97 4.14
C ASN A 40 -17.60 -0.95 4.68
N THR A 41 -18.11 0.03 5.46
CA THR A 41 -17.31 1.10 6.05
C THR A 41 -16.66 0.76 7.39
N ASN A 42 -16.90 -0.44 7.93
CA ASN A 42 -16.38 -0.90 9.22
C ASN A 42 -15.06 -1.68 9.09
N SER A 43 -14.62 -1.97 7.86
CA SER A 43 -13.34 -2.63 7.62
C SER A 43 -12.16 -1.71 7.95
N SER A 44 -11.05 -2.28 8.42
CA SER A 44 -9.84 -1.51 8.75
C SER A 44 -9.23 -0.79 7.56
N TYR A 45 -9.59 -1.18 6.36
CA TYR A 45 -9.08 -0.57 5.14
C TYR A 45 -10.09 0.39 4.46
N ASN A 46 -11.21 0.66 5.10
CA ASN A 46 -12.19 1.64 4.62
C ASN A 46 -11.57 3.03 4.41
N GLY A 47 -12.07 3.76 3.44
CA GLY A 47 -11.65 5.10 3.02
C GLY A 47 -11.19 5.13 1.56
N ASN A 48 -11.25 6.30 0.94
CA ASN A 48 -11.09 6.46 -0.51
C ASN A 48 -9.73 6.00 -1.03
N THR A 49 -8.68 6.11 -0.21
CA THR A 49 -7.31 5.84 -0.67
C THR A 49 -6.48 5.06 0.35
N ARG A 50 -5.48 4.36 -0.17
CA ARG A 50 -4.40 3.73 0.60
C ARG A 50 -3.06 4.01 -0.03
N VAL A 51 -2.08 4.43 0.78
CA VAL A 51 -0.71 4.62 0.32
C VAL A 51 -0.08 3.28 -0.04
N ILE A 52 0.58 3.24 -1.19
CA ILE A 52 1.44 2.14 -1.61
C ILE A 52 2.84 2.68 -1.89
N ARG A 53 3.87 2.00 -1.39
CA ARG A 53 5.25 2.47 -1.42
C ARG A 53 6.23 1.30 -1.38
N LEU A 54 7.43 1.48 -1.94
CA LEU A 54 8.49 0.47 -1.92
C LEU A 54 9.51 0.73 -0.80
N THR A 55 9.84 2.01 -0.52
CA THR A 55 10.80 2.37 0.52
C THR A 55 10.18 2.25 1.92
N TYR A 56 9.85 1.00 2.31
CA TYR A 56 9.10 0.71 3.52
C TYR A 56 9.97 0.98 4.77
N GLN A 57 9.59 2.01 5.51
CA GLN A 57 10.39 2.54 6.61
C GLN A 57 10.44 1.61 7.84
N GLU A 58 9.44 0.77 8.01
CA GLU A 58 9.28 -0.08 9.17
C GLU A 58 10.32 -1.21 9.17
N HIS A 59 10.51 -1.88 8.04
CA HIS A 59 11.57 -2.88 7.88
C HIS A 59 11.84 -3.20 6.40
N PRO A 60 13.11 -3.30 5.98
CA PRO A 60 13.47 -3.55 4.57
C PRO A 60 13.06 -4.93 4.04
N ASP A 61 12.81 -5.92 4.91
CA ASP A 61 12.39 -7.26 4.48
C ASP A 61 10.97 -7.32 3.90
N TYR A 62 10.18 -6.24 4.07
CA TYR A 62 8.89 -6.11 3.38
C TYR A 62 9.04 -5.80 1.88
N VAL A 63 10.17 -5.26 1.43
CA VAL A 63 10.34 -4.80 0.05
C VAL A 63 10.09 -5.89 -1.00
N PRO A 64 10.53 -7.16 -0.84
CA PRO A 64 10.18 -8.21 -1.79
C PRO A 64 8.66 -8.41 -1.92
N LEU A 65 7.93 -8.46 -0.79
CA LEU A 65 6.47 -8.58 -0.79
C LEU A 65 5.79 -7.37 -1.45
N LEU A 66 6.34 -6.17 -1.24
CA LEU A 66 5.83 -4.95 -1.87
C LEU A 66 6.03 -4.96 -3.38
N LYS A 67 7.17 -5.43 -3.88
CA LYS A 67 7.41 -5.61 -5.32
C LYS A 67 6.39 -6.57 -5.94
N ASP A 68 6.08 -7.66 -5.24
CA ASP A 68 5.00 -8.57 -5.66
C ASP A 68 3.63 -7.90 -5.61
N ALA A 69 3.34 -7.11 -4.57
CA ALA A 69 2.09 -6.37 -4.47
C ALA A 69 1.91 -5.38 -5.65
N TYR A 70 2.95 -4.64 -6.04
CA TYR A 70 2.89 -3.76 -7.22
C TYR A 70 2.51 -4.52 -8.49
N ARG A 71 3.15 -5.68 -8.73
CA ARG A 71 2.86 -6.54 -9.87
C ARG A 71 1.43 -7.08 -9.84
N LEU A 72 0.93 -7.44 -8.66
CA LEU A 72 -0.44 -7.93 -8.49
C LEU A 72 -1.47 -6.82 -8.71
N TRP A 73 -1.21 -5.60 -8.23
CA TRP A 73 -2.08 -4.44 -8.48
C TRP A 73 -2.15 -4.08 -9.96
N GLU A 74 -1.02 -4.06 -10.67
CA GLU A 74 -0.98 -3.85 -12.11
C GLU A 74 -1.82 -4.90 -12.86
N LYS A 75 -1.75 -6.16 -12.43
CA LYS A 75 -2.56 -7.24 -13.00
C LYS A 75 -4.05 -7.05 -12.75
N ILE A 76 -4.44 -6.64 -11.52
CA ILE A 76 -5.84 -6.35 -11.18
C ILE A 76 -6.36 -5.17 -12.00
N GLU A 77 -5.59 -4.09 -12.16
CA GLU A 77 -5.94 -2.96 -13.04
C GLU A 77 -6.26 -3.43 -14.48
N GLN A 78 -5.41 -4.32 -15.02
CA GLN A 78 -5.61 -4.87 -16.37
C GLN A 78 -6.86 -5.75 -16.47
N GLU A 79 -7.10 -6.62 -15.48
CA GLU A 79 -8.26 -7.51 -15.43
C GLU A 79 -9.57 -6.73 -15.25
N ALA A 80 -9.58 -5.74 -14.37
CA ALA A 80 -10.72 -4.88 -14.09
C ALA A 80 -10.97 -3.81 -15.18
N LYS A 81 -9.95 -3.48 -15.99
CA LYS A 81 -9.94 -2.35 -16.92
C LYS A 81 -10.21 -1.01 -16.23
N GLU A 82 -9.74 -0.88 -15.01
CA GLU A 82 -9.93 0.28 -14.16
C GLU A 82 -8.60 0.75 -13.57
N LYS A 83 -8.40 2.07 -13.49
CA LYS A 83 -7.20 2.67 -12.91
C LYS A 83 -7.32 2.72 -11.40
N LEU A 84 -6.59 1.84 -10.70
CA LEU A 84 -6.60 1.74 -9.24
C LEU A 84 -5.37 2.40 -8.61
N PHE A 85 -4.18 2.22 -9.20
CA PHE A 85 -2.94 2.78 -8.70
C PHE A 85 -2.60 4.11 -9.36
N HIS A 86 -2.50 5.16 -8.55
CA HIS A 86 -2.07 6.50 -8.94
C HIS A 86 -0.66 6.77 -8.44
N LYS A 87 0.29 6.75 -9.36
CA LYS A 87 1.71 6.98 -9.08
C LYS A 87 1.98 8.49 -8.93
N THR A 88 1.99 8.95 -7.70
CA THR A 88 2.20 10.37 -7.35
C THR A 88 3.54 10.64 -6.65
N GLY A 89 4.28 9.58 -6.34
CA GLY A 89 5.38 9.61 -5.39
C GLY A 89 4.88 9.55 -3.94
N VAL A 90 5.80 9.31 -3.02
CA VAL A 90 5.56 9.38 -1.57
C VAL A 90 6.64 10.22 -0.93
N LEU A 91 6.24 11.26 -0.22
CA LEU A 91 7.12 12.14 0.53
C LEU A 91 7.14 11.72 2.00
N TYR A 92 8.31 11.36 2.48
CA TYR A 92 8.59 11.18 3.90
C TYR A 92 9.24 12.44 4.44
N MET A 93 8.77 12.92 5.57
CA MET A 93 9.33 14.08 6.26
C MET A 93 9.63 13.72 7.71
N GLY A 94 10.76 14.18 8.22
CA GLY A 94 11.16 13.92 9.58
C GLY A 94 12.55 14.44 9.90
N PHE A 95 12.98 14.27 11.13
CA PHE A 95 14.35 14.59 11.50
C PHE A 95 15.33 13.57 10.88
N PRO A 96 16.58 13.98 10.57
CA PRO A 96 17.56 13.11 9.90
C PRO A 96 17.83 11.79 10.60
N ASP A 97 17.72 11.77 11.93
CA ASP A 97 17.93 10.61 12.80
C ASP A 97 16.61 9.88 13.15
N GLY A 98 15.47 10.39 12.70
CA GLY A 98 14.17 9.80 12.91
C GLY A 98 13.98 8.46 12.18
N ASN A 99 13.10 7.61 12.72
CA ASN A 99 12.87 6.25 12.21
C ASN A 99 12.42 6.25 10.74
N ALA A 100 11.57 7.20 10.35
CA ALA A 100 11.06 7.29 8.99
C ALA A 100 12.21 7.50 7.98
N ILE A 101 13.05 8.49 8.21
CA ILE A 101 14.16 8.82 7.30
C ILE A 101 15.23 7.72 7.30
N LYS A 102 15.57 7.18 8.48
CA LYS A 102 16.52 6.03 8.58
C LYS A 102 15.97 4.79 7.88
N GLY A 103 14.70 4.47 8.08
CA GLY A 103 14.07 3.30 7.48
C GLY A 103 14.01 3.37 5.97
N VAL A 104 13.63 4.51 5.39
CA VAL A 104 13.66 4.75 3.94
C VAL A 104 15.07 4.56 3.39
N LYS A 105 16.09 5.15 4.02
CA LYS A 105 17.49 5.01 3.60
C LYS A 105 17.97 3.55 3.65
N LEU A 106 17.60 2.83 4.72
CA LEU A 106 17.98 1.43 4.91
C LEU A 106 17.33 0.53 3.85
N ALA A 107 16.01 0.67 3.64
CA ALA A 107 15.28 -0.09 2.63
C ALA A 107 15.81 0.19 1.22
N SER A 108 16.05 1.46 0.91
CA SER A 108 16.60 1.88 -0.38
C SER A 108 17.99 1.33 -0.63
N LYS A 109 18.88 1.39 0.35
CA LYS A 109 20.23 0.82 0.24
C LYS A 109 20.21 -0.69 0.05
N LYS A 110 19.40 -1.42 0.85
CA LYS A 110 19.34 -2.88 0.83
C LYS A 110 18.76 -3.42 -0.50
N HIS A 111 17.78 -2.73 -1.07
CA HIS A 111 17.03 -3.21 -2.23
C HIS A 111 17.26 -2.39 -3.51
N ASN A 112 18.25 -1.49 -3.51
CA ASN A 112 18.58 -0.61 -4.62
C ASN A 112 17.37 0.18 -5.14
N LEU A 113 16.63 0.83 -4.22
CA LEU A 113 15.47 1.63 -4.55
C LEU A 113 15.86 3.09 -4.70
N SER A 114 15.29 3.75 -5.72
CA SER A 114 15.53 5.17 -5.96
C SER A 114 14.71 6.04 -4.99
N TYR A 115 15.33 7.06 -4.45
CA TYR A 115 14.69 8.15 -3.73
C TYR A 115 15.54 9.42 -3.82
N SER A 116 14.93 10.58 -3.63
CA SER A 116 15.63 11.86 -3.54
C SER A 116 15.70 12.32 -2.10
N ASN A 117 16.92 12.68 -1.64
CA ASN A 117 17.07 13.38 -0.36
C ASN A 117 16.71 14.85 -0.57
N LEU A 118 15.87 15.40 0.30
CA LEU A 118 15.46 16.80 0.31
C LEU A 118 15.94 17.45 1.60
N THR A 119 16.62 18.57 1.45
CA THR A 119 16.96 19.44 2.60
C THR A 119 15.73 20.16 3.11
N HIS A 120 15.84 20.85 4.24
CA HIS A 120 14.78 21.72 4.74
C HIS A 120 14.37 22.77 3.71
N ASP A 121 15.38 23.41 3.07
CA ASP A 121 15.16 24.41 2.04
C ASP A 121 14.48 23.84 0.78
N ASP A 122 14.84 22.61 0.38
CA ASP A 122 14.18 21.92 -0.73
C ASP A 122 12.70 21.66 -0.40
N LEU A 123 12.41 21.21 0.82
CA LEU A 123 11.04 20.98 1.27
C LEU A 123 10.22 22.26 1.25
N THR A 124 10.74 23.34 1.82
CA THR A 124 10.07 24.65 1.85
C THR A 124 9.78 25.20 0.46
N LYS A 125 10.71 24.99 -0.49
CA LYS A 125 10.54 25.45 -1.87
C LYS A 125 9.58 24.59 -2.67
N GLN A 126 9.70 23.27 -2.57
CA GLN A 126 8.95 22.34 -3.41
C GLN A 126 7.56 22.02 -2.85
N PHE A 127 7.39 22.12 -1.51
CA PHE A 127 6.17 21.79 -0.80
C PHE A 127 5.75 22.92 0.17
N PRO A 128 5.53 24.14 -0.34
CA PRO A 128 5.25 25.32 0.51
C PRO A 128 3.95 25.23 1.32
N GLN A 129 3.10 24.24 1.02
CA GLN A 129 1.87 23.98 1.79
C GLN A 129 2.14 23.39 3.18
N PHE A 130 3.36 22.92 3.47
CA PHE A 130 3.71 22.39 4.78
C PHE A 130 4.54 23.41 5.56
N THR A 131 4.16 23.65 6.82
CA THR A 131 4.99 24.38 7.79
C THR A 131 5.76 23.35 8.60
N LEU A 132 7.07 23.32 8.45
CA LEU A 132 7.93 22.31 9.04
C LEU A 132 8.81 22.91 10.14
N PRO A 133 9.02 22.21 11.27
CA PRO A 133 10.04 22.56 12.23
C PRO A 133 11.44 22.60 11.60
N ASP A 134 12.30 23.48 12.11
CA ASP A 134 13.68 23.60 11.66
C ASP A 134 14.42 22.28 11.78
N GLY A 135 15.27 21.99 10.79
CA GLY A 135 16.09 20.76 10.75
C GLY A 135 15.39 19.50 10.27
N MET A 136 14.10 19.56 9.94
CA MET A 136 13.47 18.46 9.21
C MET A 136 14.01 18.35 7.79
N VAL A 137 14.09 17.11 7.32
CA VAL A 137 14.51 16.74 5.96
C VAL A 137 13.45 15.85 5.32
N GLY A 138 13.58 15.66 4.01
CA GLY A 138 12.67 14.80 3.25
C GLY A 138 13.39 13.66 2.54
N ALA A 139 12.61 12.62 2.26
CA ALA A 139 12.95 11.58 1.31
C ALA A 139 11.76 11.38 0.37
N LEU A 140 11.94 11.64 -0.91
CA LEU A 140 10.90 11.51 -1.93
C LEU A 140 11.12 10.22 -2.73
N GLU A 141 10.20 9.28 -2.58
CA GLU A 141 10.15 8.06 -3.38
C GLU A 141 9.32 8.29 -4.65
N PRO A 142 9.88 8.16 -5.85
CA PRO A 142 9.16 8.45 -7.10
C PRO A 142 8.17 7.34 -7.51
N ASN A 143 8.33 6.12 -6.99
CA ASN A 143 7.55 4.95 -7.42
C ASN A 143 6.33 4.67 -6.55
N GLY A 144 6.19 5.36 -5.43
CA GLY A 144 5.03 5.25 -4.58
C GLY A 144 3.83 6.05 -5.07
N GLY A 145 2.75 5.98 -4.33
CA GLY A 145 1.51 6.69 -4.65
C GLY A 145 0.37 6.19 -3.79
N TYR A 146 -0.83 6.17 -4.37
CA TYR A 146 -2.01 5.68 -3.67
C TYR A 146 -2.87 4.77 -4.54
N LEU A 147 -3.62 3.91 -3.90
CA LEU A 147 -4.65 3.05 -4.48
C LEU A 147 -6.04 3.62 -4.15
N LEU A 148 -6.97 3.55 -5.10
CA LEU A 148 -8.38 3.84 -4.86
C LEU A 148 -9.03 2.62 -4.21
N SER A 149 -9.00 2.56 -2.88
CA SER A 149 -9.38 1.36 -2.11
C SER A 149 -10.88 1.07 -2.11
N GLU A 150 -11.74 2.03 -2.41
CA GLU A 150 -13.18 1.80 -2.51
C GLU A 150 -13.61 1.21 -3.87
N ASN A 151 -12.74 1.26 -4.87
CA ASN A 151 -12.98 0.69 -6.20
C ASN A 151 -12.45 -0.75 -6.32
N ILE A 152 -11.91 -1.28 -5.23
CA ILE A 152 -11.34 -2.61 -5.13
C ILE A 152 -12.31 -3.54 -4.42
#